data_a56c05b1563fa3fc64b48ff77606b1cc
#
_entry.id   a56c05b1563fa3fc64b48ff77606b1cc
#
_cell.length_a   1.000
_cell.length_b   1.000
_cell.length_c   1.000
_cell.angle_alpha   90.00
_cell.angle_beta   90.00
_cell.angle_gamma   90.00
#
_symmetry.space_group_name_H-M   'P 1'
#
loop_
_entity.id
_entity.type
_entity.pdbx_description
1 polymer ?
#
loop_
_entity_poly.entity_id
_entity_poly.type
_entity_poly.pdbx_seq_one_letter_code
_entity_poly.pdbx_strand_id
1 'polypeptide(L)'
;MTLFDNLYKIQKKDLKNTVNVLTNAFSEDSMWKEVFNDEDKNRALTEVMVRFCLKYGNVVSTSENIEGVMAIAPYDKDMTTWRIIRCGAFFLSMQIAGEAKIMQVLTKAVEEAKKSLNLGPYIHLLIMGVSQEFQGKGFGGQLLRAVIEKAEIEKVPIYLETQKEANVSLYEKYGFSVKKKVILPEPLNLPMWLMVRNSN
;
A
#
# COMPACT_ATOMS: atom_id res chain seq x y z
N MET A 1 2.31 -24.29 -7.75
CA MET A 1 3.15 -23.37 -6.96
C MET A 1 2.23 -22.30 -6.40
N THR A 2 2.12 -22.17 -5.09
CA THR A 2 1.31 -21.13 -4.48
C THR A 2 2.05 -19.79 -4.65
N LEU A 3 1.35 -18.76 -5.07
CA LEU A 3 1.88 -17.40 -5.18
C LEU A 3 2.46 -16.99 -3.81
N PHE A 4 3.70 -16.48 -3.79
CA PHE A 4 4.45 -16.13 -2.58
C PHE A 4 4.97 -17.30 -1.73
N ASP A 5 5.37 -18.44 -2.35
CA ASP A 5 5.89 -19.62 -1.62
C ASP A 5 7.09 -19.28 -0.71
N ASN A 6 7.88 -18.26 -1.03
CA ASN A 6 9.05 -17.82 -0.29
C ASN A 6 8.77 -16.70 0.74
N LEU A 7 7.49 -16.34 0.96
CA LEU A 7 7.09 -15.32 1.91
C LEU A 7 6.11 -15.88 2.94
N TYR A 8 6.15 -15.32 4.14
CA TYR A 8 5.19 -15.65 5.17
C TYR A 8 3.85 -14.99 4.90
N LYS A 9 2.77 -15.77 4.84
CA LYS A 9 1.40 -15.25 4.71
C LYS A 9 0.89 -14.78 6.06
N ILE A 10 0.65 -13.49 6.18
CA ILE A 10 0.11 -12.86 7.39
C ILE A 10 -1.27 -13.44 7.72
N GLN A 11 -1.45 -13.81 8.98
CA GLN A 11 -2.69 -14.34 9.55
C GLN A 11 -3.33 -13.31 10.50
N LYS A 12 -4.55 -13.57 10.94
CA LYS A 12 -5.25 -12.67 11.89
C LYS A 12 -4.49 -12.49 13.21
N LYS A 13 -3.79 -13.50 13.70
CA LYS A 13 -2.97 -13.42 14.92
C LYS A 13 -1.81 -12.43 14.79
N ASP A 14 -1.33 -12.20 13.57
CA ASP A 14 -0.18 -11.35 13.26
C ASP A 14 -0.55 -9.89 13.04
N LEU A 15 -1.88 -9.58 13.02
CA LEU A 15 -2.41 -8.27 12.65
C LEU A 15 -1.76 -7.12 13.44
N LYS A 16 -1.66 -7.26 14.76
CA LYS A 16 -1.09 -6.21 15.62
C LYS A 16 0.36 -5.91 15.25
N ASN A 17 1.17 -6.96 15.04
CA ASN A 17 2.58 -6.79 14.69
C ASN A 17 2.75 -6.24 13.26
N THR A 18 1.95 -6.72 12.32
CA THR A 18 1.89 -6.21 10.94
C THR A 18 1.61 -4.71 10.89
N VAL A 19 0.61 -4.25 11.65
CA VAL A 19 0.26 -2.83 11.76
C VAL A 19 1.39 -2.03 12.39
N ASN A 20 2.02 -2.54 13.46
CA ASN A 20 3.18 -1.90 14.10
C ASN A 20 4.33 -1.68 13.11
N VAL A 21 4.69 -2.71 12.35
CA VAL A 21 5.78 -2.63 11.35
C VAL A 21 5.48 -1.57 10.29
N LEU A 22 4.26 -1.56 9.75
CA LEU A 22 3.89 -0.58 8.73
C LEU A 22 3.81 0.84 9.32
N THR A 23 3.17 1.04 10.48
CA THR A 23 3.11 2.37 11.12
C THR A 23 4.51 2.90 11.41
N ASN A 24 5.41 2.06 11.93
CA ASN A 24 6.82 2.42 12.15
C ASN A 24 7.54 2.79 10.85
N ALA A 25 7.35 2.01 9.78
CA ALA A 25 7.97 2.26 8.47
C ALA A 25 7.54 3.61 7.85
N PHE A 26 6.32 4.08 8.14
CA PHE A 26 5.75 5.32 7.62
C PHE A 26 5.74 6.49 8.62
N SER A 27 6.32 6.34 9.82
CA SER A 27 6.34 7.39 10.85
C SER A 27 6.97 8.71 10.37
N GLU A 28 7.91 8.65 9.44
CA GLU A 28 8.57 9.81 8.83
C GLU A 28 8.00 10.18 7.44
N ASP A 29 6.86 9.61 7.05
CA ASP A 29 6.26 9.92 5.76
C ASP A 29 5.48 11.24 5.81
N SER A 30 5.78 12.16 4.89
CA SER A 30 5.18 13.50 4.86
C SER A 30 3.67 13.47 4.66
N MET A 31 3.16 12.59 3.78
CA MET A 31 1.73 12.49 3.53
C MET A 31 0.97 12.06 4.79
N TRP A 32 1.51 11.06 5.51
CA TRP A 32 0.89 10.58 6.74
C TRP A 32 0.89 11.66 7.83
N LYS A 33 1.98 12.43 7.92
CA LYS A 33 2.07 13.58 8.84
C LYS A 33 1.11 14.72 8.48
N GLU A 34 0.93 15.00 7.19
CA GLU A 34 0.01 16.05 6.71
C GLU A 34 -1.47 15.64 6.83
N VAL A 35 -1.80 14.38 6.54
CA VAL A 35 -3.19 13.89 6.64
C VAL A 35 -3.61 13.68 8.07
N PHE A 36 -2.73 13.06 8.87
CA PHE A 36 -3.00 12.72 10.24
C PHE A 36 -1.82 13.16 11.11
N ASN A 37 -1.91 14.32 11.72
CA ASN A 37 -0.96 14.73 12.75
C ASN A 37 -1.24 14.00 14.09
N ASP A 38 -1.46 12.67 13.99
CA ASP A 38 -1.93 11.81 15.09
C ASP A 38 -1.54 10.36 14.81
N GLU A 39 -0.72 9.78 15.67
CA GLU A 39 -0.20 8.41 15.51
C GLU A 39 -1.31 7.36 15.59
N ASP A 40 -2.31 7.55 16.44
CA ASP A 40 -3.43 6.61 16.59
C ASP A 40 -4.28 6.56 15.32
N LYS A 41 -4.49 7.70 14.67
CA LYS A 41 -5.21 7.78 13.40
C LYS A 41 -4.42 7.15 12.25
N ASN A 42 -3.11 7.40 12.19
CA ASN A 42 -2.21 6.72 11.25
C ASN A 42 -2.27 5.20 11.42
N ARG A 43 -2.24 4.75 12.67
CA ARG A 43 -2.38 3.35 13.02
C ARG A 43 -3.75 2.80 12.60
N ALA A 44 -4.83 3.53 12.87
CA ALA A 44 -6.19 3.11 12.49
C ALA A 44 -6.33 2.96 10.97
N LEU A 45 -5.82 3.91 10.17
CA LEU A 45 -5.85 3.80 8.71
C LEU A 45 -5.03 2.60 8.22
N THR A 46 -3.81 2.43 8.76
CA THR A 46 -2.96 1.27 8.43
C THR A 46 -3.70 -0.04 8.70
N GLU A 47 -4.36 -0.14 9.85
CA GLU A 47 -5.11 -1.34 10.21
C GLU A 47 -6.32 -1.57 9.30
N VAL A 48 -7.04 -0.51 8.89
CA VAL A 48 -8.12 -0.60 7.89
C VAL A 48 -7.60 -1.19 6.58
N MET A 49 -6.47 -0.68 6.08
CA MET A 49 -5.85 -1.15 4.83
C MET A 49 -5.41 -2.62 4.93
N VAL A 50 -4.75 -2.99 6.03
CA VAL A 50 -4.29 -4.37 6.28
C VAL A 50 -5.48 -5.33 6.37
N ARG A 51 -6.52 -5.00 7.16
CA ARG A 51 -7.74 -5.82 7.28
C ARG A 51 -8.46 -6.00 5.95
N PHE A 52 -8.52 -4.94 5.15
CA PHE A 52 -9.09 -5.01 3.81
C PHE A 52 -8.31 -5.99 2.93
N CYS A 53 -6.97 -5.87 2.88
CA CYS A 53 -6.12 -6.76 2.09
C CYS A 53 -6.10 -8.20 2.61
N LEU A 54 -6.17 -8.42 3.92
CA LEU A 54 -6.31 -9.76 4.49
C LEU A 54 -7.60 -10.47 4.05
N LYS A 55 -8.66 -9.71 3.83
CA LYS A 55 -9.97 -10.28 3.44
C LYS A 55 -10.17 -10.39 1.94
N TYR A 56 -9.70 -9.42 1.18
CA TYR A 56 -10.03 -9.28 -0.24
C TYR A 56 -8.82 -9.39 -1.17
N GLY A 57 -7.63 -9.23 -0.65
CA GLY A 57 -6.37 -9.25 -1.37
C GLY A 57 -5.36 -10.23 -0.75
N ASN A 58 -4.12 -9.78 -0.59
CA ASN A 58 -3.04 -10.54 0.04
C ASN A 58 -2.23 -9.66 0.98
N VAL A 59 -1.79 -10.21 2.11
CA VAL A 59 -0.81 -9.58 3.00
C VAL A 59 0.28 -10.61 3.28
N VAL A 60 1.52 -10.24 2.99
CA VAL A 60 2.69 -11.10 3.16
C VAL A 60 3.83 -10.38 3.87
N SER A 61 4.68 -11.14 4.50
CA SER A 61 5.89 -10.66 5.16
C SER A 61 7.12 -11.42 4.68
N THR A 62 8.28 -10.85 4.92
CA THR A 62 9.59 -11.44 4.63
C THR A 62 9.84 -12.73 5.38
N SER A 63 9.33 -12.85 6.61
CA SER A 63 9.38 -14.04 7.46
C SER A 63 8.29 -14.01 8.53
N GLU A 64 8.24 -15.02 9.42
CA GLU A 64 7.38 -15.03 10.61
C GLU A 64 7.75 -13.93 11.64
N ASN A 65 8.97 -13.39 11.58
CA ASN A 65 9.39 -12.28 12.44
C ASN A 65 8.85 -10.92 11.99
N ILE A 66 8.31 -10.83 10.78
CA ILE A 66 7.63 -9.65 10.20
C ILE A 66 8.56 -8.43 10.14
N GLU A 67 9.77 -8.58 9.57
CA GLU A 67 10.72 -7.47 9.39
C GLU A 67 10.23 -6.44 8.36
N GLY A 68 9.51 -6.94 7.33
CA GLY A 68 8.88 -6.13 6.30
C GLY A 68 7.55 -6.73 5.86
N VAL A 69 6.62 -5.89 5.47
CA VAL A 69 5.25 -6.24 5.08
C VAL A 69 4.91 -5.64 3.73
N MET A 70 4.17 -6.39 2.95
CA MET A 70 3.55 -5.94 1.70
C MET A 70 2.08 -6.32 1.69
N ALA A 71 1.20 -5.35 1.44
CA ALA A 71 -0.23 -5.55 1.26
C ALA A 71 -0.64 -5.20 -0.17
N ILE A 72 -1.29 -6.16 -0.81
CA ILE A 72 -1.78 -6.07 -2.20
C ILE A 72 -3.29 -6.00 -2.15
N ALA A 73 -3.85 -4.94 -2.73
CA ALA A 73 -5.29 -4.79 -2.90
C ALA A 73 -5.75 -5.42 -4.22
N PRO A 74 -6.98 -5.95 -4.28
CA PRO A 74 -7.57 -6.37 -5.55
C PRO A 74 -7.88 -5.14 -6.42
N TYR A 75 -7.65 -5.24 -7.72
CA TYR A 75 -7.90 -4.14 -8.67
C TYR A 75 -9.40 -3.86 -8.90
N ASP A 76 -10.24 -4.86 -8.66
CA ASP A 76 -11.68 -4.87 -8.94
C ASP A 76 -12.56 -4.60 -7.70
N LYS A 77 -11.94 -4.30 -6.57
CA LYS A 77 -12.66 -4.07 -5.30
C LYS A 77 -12.15 -2.83 -4.58
N ASP A 78 -12.95 -1.78 -4.62
CA ASP A 78 -12.68 -0.56 -3.86
C ASP A 78 -12.95 -0.75 -2.37
N MET A 79 -12.32 0.06 -1.53
CA MET A 79 -12.56 0.11 -0.08
C MET A 79 -13.86 0.86 0.23
N THR A 80 -15.00 0.27 -0.15
CA THR A 80 -16.32 0.84 0.19
C THR A 80 -16.67 0.66 1.66
N THR A 81 -17.54 1.52 2.19
CA THR A 81 -18.02 1.43 3.58
C THR A 81 -18.51 0.03 3.94
N TRP A 82 -19.27 -0.62 3.05
CA TRP A 82 -19.75 -1.98 3.28
C TRP A 82 -18.61 -3.01 3.38
N ARG A 83 -17.59 -2.90 2.55
CA ARG A 83 -16.43 -3.79 2.62
C ARG A 83 -15.58 -3.51 3.86
N ILE A 84 -15.47 -2.26 4.30
CA ILE A 84 -14.80 -1.88 5.56
C ILE A 84 -15.53 -2.52 6.76
N ILE A 85 -16.87 -2.45 6.80
CA ILE A 85 -17.67 -3.13 7.83
C ILE A 85 -17.38 -4.64 7.80
N ARG A 86 -17.41 -5.25 6.62
CA ARG A 86 -17.21 -6.70 6.47
C ARG A 86 -15.79 -7.20 6.80
N CYS A 87 -14.77 -6.36 6.73
CA CYS A 87 -13.42 -6.72 7.20
C CYS A 87 -13.20 -6.39 8.68
N GLY A 88 -14.25 -5.97 9.40
CA GLY A 88 -14.20 -5.69 10.84
C GLY A 88 -13.46 -4.39 11.19
N ALA A 89 -13.41 -3.41 10.27
CA ALA A 89 -12.70 -2.15 10.44
C ALA A 89 -13.63 -0.95 10.66
N PHE A 90 -14.91 -1.16 10.92
CA PHE A 90 -15.89 -0.06 11.07
C PHE A 90 -15.52 0.92 12.17
N PHE A 91 -15.22 0.44 13.37
CA PHE A 91 -14.85 1.30 14.50
C PHE A 91 -13.52 2.04 14.27
N LEU A 92 -12.57 1.42 13.56
CA LEU A 92 -11.33 2.08 13.15
C LEU A 92 -11.61 3.21 12.16
N SER A 93 -12.50 3.00 11.19
CA SER A 93 -12.88 4.05 10.24
C SER A 93 -13.58 5.24 10.92
N MET A 94 -14.27 5.02 12.04
CA MET A 94 -14.84 6.11 12.84
C MET A 94 -13.76 6.98 13.52
N GLN A 95 -12.62 6.42 13.90
CA GLN A 95 -11.51 7.17 14.49
C GLN A 95 -10.90 8.18 13.51
N ILE A 96 -10.95 7.87 12.21
CA ILE A 96 -10.46 8.72 11.13
C ILE A 96 -11.57 9.52 10.42
N ALA A 97 -12.79 9.50 10.95
CA ALA A 97 -13.94 10.16 10.31
C ALA A 97 -13.78 11.69 10.23
N GLY A 98 -13.00 12.31 11.14
CA GLY A 98 -12.65 13.73 11.08
C GLY A 98 -11.89 14.13 9.83
N GLU A 99 -11.09 13.22 9.27
CA GLU A 99 -10.28 13.41 8.07
C GLU A 99 -10.99 12.90 6.78
N ALA A 100 -12.25 12.49 6.89
CA ALA A 100 -12.99 11.93 5.76
C ALA A 100 -13.02 12.86 4.54
N LYS A 101 -13.07 14.18 4.74
CA LYS A 101 -13.05 15.16 3.64
C LYS A 101 -11.71 15.15 2.91
N ILE A 102 -10.59 15.15 3.64
CA ILE A 102 -9.23 15.08 3.06
C ILE A 102 -9.05 13.73 2.35
N MET A 103 -9.47 12.64 2.97
CA MET A 103 -9.41 11.30 2.39
C MET A 103 -10.24 11.18 1.11
N GLN A 104 -11.41 11.83 1.06
CA GLN A 104 -12.24 11.87 -0.14
C GLN A 104 -11.56 12.63 -1.28
N VAL A 105 -10.98 13.79 -0.98
CA VAL A 105 -10.22 14.60 -1.96
C VAL A 105 -9.05 13.81 -2.52
N LEU A 106 -8.25 13.20 -1.63
CA LEU A 106 -7.13 12.35 -1.99
C LEU A 106 -7.56 11.17 -2.88
N THR A 107 -8.55 10.40 -2.43
CA THR A 107 -9.05 9.24 -3.16
C THR A 107 -9.56 9.63 -4.54
N LYS A 108 -10.32 10.72 -4.64
CA LYS A 108 -10.84 11.21 -5.93
C LYS A 108 -9.70 11.59 -6.88
N ALA A 109 -8.71 12.35 -6.42
CA ALA A 109 -7.57 12.76 -7.24
C ALA A 109 -6.76 11.55 -7.76
N VAL A 110 -6.51 10.56 -6.88
CA VAL A 110 -5.80 9.33 -7.23
C VAL A 110 -6.62 8.50 -8.22
N GLU A 111 -7.92 8.30 -7.98
CA GLU A 111 -8.79 7.53 -8.87
C GLU A 111 -8.92 8.16 -10.26
N GLU A 112 -9.06 9.48 -10.35
CA GLU A 112 -9.08 10.20 -11.63
C GLU A 112 -7.75 10.04 -12.39
N ALA A 113 -6.63 10.16 -11.67
CA ALA A 113 -5.31 9.97 -12.25
C ALA A 113 -5.11 8.52 -12.72
N LYS A 114 -5.50 7.53 -11.91
CA LYS A 114 -5.42 6.10 -12.23
C LYS A 114 -6.28 5.72 -13.42
N LYS A 115 -7.52 6.20 -13.49
CA LYS A 115 -8.42 5.95 -14.64
C LYS A 115 -7.82 6.37 -15.97
N SER A 116 -7.05 7.47 -15.98
CA SER A 116 -6.41 7.95 -17.22
C SER A 116 -5.30 7.01 -17.73
N LEU A 117 -4.83 6.05 -16.92
CA LEU A 117 -3.82 5.08 -17.32
C LEU A 117 -4.40 3.91 -18.13
N ASN A 118 -5.73 3.74 -18.15
CA ASN A 118 -6.44 2.68 -18.86
C ASN A 118 -5.85 1.27 -18.60
N LEU A 119 -5.47 1.01 -17.34
CA LEU A 119 -4.96 -0.28 -16.92
C LEU A 119 -6.10 -1.31 -16.96
N GLY A 120 -5.84 -2.48 -17.58
CA GLY A 120 -6.68 -3.67 -17.46
C GLY A 120 -6.60 -4.26 -16.04
N PRO A 121 -6.69 -5.58 -15.87
CA PRO A 121 -6.35 -6.23 -14.61
C PRO A 121 -4.89 -5.94 -14.21
N TYR A 122 -4.64 -5.62 -12.94
CA TYR A 122 -3.31 -5.31 -12.42
C TYR A 122 -3.16 -5.75 -10.96
N ILE A 123 -1.95 -5.87 -10.50
CA ILE A 123 -1.64 -6.03 -9.08
C ILE A 123 -1.48 -4.63 -8.47
N HIS A 124 -2.33 -4.27 -7.51
CA HIS A 124 -2.21 -3.01 -6.78
C HIS A 124 -1.34 -3.20 -5.53
N LEU A 125 -0.09 -2.77 -5.59
CA LEU A 125 0.79 -2.71 -4.42
C LEU A 125 0.35 -1.52 -3.56
N LEU A 126 -0.59 -1.78 -2.63
CA LEU A 126 -1.28 -0.73 -1.86
C LEU A 126 -0.38 -0.10 -0.80
N ILE A 127 0.35 -0.92 -0.06
CA ILE A 127 1.28 -0.45 0.98
C ILE A 127 2.40 -1.48 1.15
N MET A 128 3.64 -1.00 1.28
CA MET A 128 4.81 -1.82 1.57
C MET A 128 5.73 -1.04 2.51
N GLY A 129 6.16 -1.69 3.59
CA GLY A 129 7.08 -1.09 4.55
C GLY A 129 8.00 -2.11 5.19
N VAL A 130 9.18 -1.67 5.57
CA VAL A 130 10.17 -2.42 6.35
C VAL A 130 10.42 -1.64 7.63
N SER A 131 10.35 -2.31 8.78
CA SER A 131 10.64 -1.69 10.08
C SER A 131 12.01 -0.99 10.05
N GLN A 132 12.11 0.19 10.65
CA GLN A 132 13.31 1.04 10.57
C GLN A 132 14.60 0.29 10.94
N GLU A 133 14.57 -0.56 11.96
CA GLU A 133 15.72 -1.38 12.41
C GLU A 133 16.19 -2.41 11.38
N PHE A 134 15.35 -2.75 10.41
CA PHE A 134 15.62 -3.73 9.34
C PHE A 134 15.81 -3.09 7.97
N GLN A 135 15.69 -1.77 7.83
CA GLN A 135 15.96 -1.07 6.58
C GLN A 135 17.42 -1.22 6.16
N GLY A 136 17.68 -1.15 4.85
CA GLY A 136 19.02 -1.34 4.29
C GLY A 136 19.50 -2.80 4.23
N LYS A 137 18.77 -3.77 4.80
CA LYS A 137 19.16 -5.20 4.85
C LYS A 137 18.57 -6.04 3.71
N GLY A 138 17.93 -5.43 2.71
CA GLY A 138 17.42 -6.12 1.51
C GLY A 138 15.98 -6.64 1.60
N PHE A 139 15.30 -6.51 2.73
CA PHE A 139 13.93 -7.02 2.92
C PHE A 139 12.90 -6.40 1.97
N GLY A 140 12.97 -5.09 1.71
CA GLY A 140 12.11 -4.45 0.71
C GLY A 140 12.31 -5.00 -0.70
N GLY A 141 13.57 -5.29 -1.06
CA GLY A 141 13.90 -5.94 -2.34
C GLY A 141 13.38 -7.37 -2.44
N GLN A 142 13.34 -8.12 -1.34
CA GLN A 142 12.75 -9.45 -1.29
C GLN A 142 11.24 -9.38 -1.59
N LEU A 143 10.50 -8.47 -0.95
CA LEU A 143 9.07 -8.26 -1.20
C LEU A 143 8.79 -7.84 -2.64
N LEU A 144 9.58 -6.89 -3.18
CA LEU A 144 9.43 -6.43 -4.57
C LEU A 144 9.68 -7.54 -5.58
N ARG A 145 10.71 -8.35 -5.41
CA ARG A 145 10.97 -9.50 -6.31
C ARG A 145 9.82 -10.50 -6.29
N ALA A 146 9.24 -10.77 -5.13
CA ALA A 146 8.12 -11.72 -5.02
C ALA A 146 6.85 -11.21 -5.73
N VAL A 147 6.51 -9.91 -5.63
CA VAL A 147 5.35 -9.37 -6.34
C VAL A 147 5.61 -9.28 -7.85
N ILE A 148 6.86 -9.05 -8.27
CA ILE A 148 7.27 -9.07 -9.68
C ILE A 148 7.11 -10.48 -10.25
N GLU A 149 7.61 -11.51 -9.56
CA GLU A 149 7.44 -12.90 -9.96
C GLU A 149 5.96 -13.27 -10.12
N LYS A 150 5.11 -12.85 -9.15
CA LYS A 150 3.66 -13.01 -9.25
C LYS A 150 3.09 -12.34 -10.50
N ALA A 151 3.48 -11.11 -10.80
CA ALA A 151 3.00 -10.36 -11.95
C ALA A 151 3.38 -11.01 -13.28
N GLU A 152 4.60 -11.57 -13.38
CA GLU A 152 5.06 -12.31 -14.54
C GLU A 152 4.25 -13.60 -14.76
N ILE A 153 3.96 -14.35 -13.69
CA ILE A 153 3.14 -15.57 -13.75
C ILE A 153 1.71 -15.25 -14.19
N GLU A 154 1.11 -14.18 -13.62
CA GLU A 154 -0.28 -13.78 -13.92
C GLU A 154 -0.39 -12.98 -15.23
N LYS A 155 0.74 -12.54 -15.80
CA LYS A 155 0.81 -11.70 -17.01
C LYS A 155 0.01 -10.40 -16.86
N VAL A 156 0.12 -9.76 -15.71
CA VAL A 156 -0.53 -8.49 -15.40
C VAL A 156 0.49 -7.46 -14.93
N PRO A 157 0.27 -6.16 -15.17
CA PRO A 157 1.14 -5.12 -14.64
C PRO A 157 1.01 -4.99 -13.12
N ILE A 158 2.01 -4.39 -12.49
CA ILE A 158 1.97 -3.93 -11.11
C ILE A 158 1.77 -2.41 -11.14
N TYR A 159 0.84 -1.93 -10.34
CA TYR A 159 0.56 -0.51 -10.12
C TYR A 159 0.82 -0.13 -8.66
N LEU A 160 1.38 1.05 -8.45
CA LEU A 160 1.56 1.65 -7.12
C LEU A 160 1.52 3.17 -7.19
N GLU A 161 1.30 3.81 -6.05
CA GLU A 161 1.46 5.24 -5.82
C GLU A 161 2.58 5.50 -4.79
N THR A 162 3.30 6.61 -4.95
CA THR A 162 4.27 7.08 -3.95
C THR A 162 4.35 8.60 -3.94
N GLN A 163 4.64 9.18 -2.76
CA GLN A 163 4.82 10.61 -2.55
C GLN A 163 6.29 10.99 -2.34
N LYS A 164 7.18 10.00 -2.24
CA LYS A 164 8.63 10.22 -2.05
C LYS A 164 9.40 10.01 -3.33
N GLU A 165 10.14 11.02 -3.76
CA GLU A 165 11.01 10.94 -4.95
C GLU A 165 12.10 9.87 -4.80
N ALA A 166 12.62 9.66 -3.58
CA ALA A 166 13.54 8.57 -3.29
C ALA A 166 12.95 7.18 -3.58
N ASN A 167 11.63 7.01 -3.35
CA ASN A 167 10.94 5.77 -3.68
C ASN A 167 10.78 5.60 -5.20
N VAL A 168 10.59 6.70 -5.96
CA VAL A 168 10.55 6.64 -7.43
C VAL A 168 11.83 6.00 -7.95
N SER A 169 13.01 6.53 -7.56
CA SER A 169 14.31 5.99 -7.95
C SER A 169 14.53 4.55 -7.48
N LEU A 170 13.95 4.17 -6.32
CA LEU A 170 13.98 2.78 -5.86
C LEU A 170 13.17 1.88 -6.79
N TYR A 171 11.92 2.23 -7.07
CA TYR A 171 11.02 1.42 -7.91
C TYR A 171 11.51 1.32 -9.37
N GLU A 172 12.13 2.37 -9.91
CA GLU A 172 12.73 2.35 -11.25
C GLU A 172 13.80 1.25 -11.40
N LYS A 173 14.61 1.00 -10.35
CA LYS A 173 15.59 -0.10 -10.32
C LYS A 173 14.94 -1.49 -10.42
N TYR A 174 13.65 -1.59 -10.11
CA TYR A 174 12.85 -2.81 -10.24
C TYR A 174 11.97 -2.83 -11.49
N GLY A 175 12.21 -1.92 -12.45
CA GLY A 175 11.53 -1.88 -13.74
C GLY A 175 10.19 -1.16 -13.73
N PHE A 176 9.86 -0.44 -12.67
CA PHE A 176 8.71 0.48 -12.69
C PHE A 176 9.05 1.74 -13.49
N SER A 177 8.03 2.33 -14.08
CA SER A 177 8.13 3.64 -14.73
C SER A 177 7.03 4.57 -14.24
N VAL A 178 7.36 5.85 -14.09
CA VAL A 178 6.38 6.88 -13.80
C VAL A 178 5.45 7.03 -14.99
N LYS A 179 4.17 6.78 -14.81
CA LYS A 179 3.14 6.99 -15.83
C LYS A 179 2.46 8.33 -15.69
N LYS A 180 2.34 8.83 -14.46
CA LYS A 180 1.75 10.13 -14.19
C LYS A 180 2.32 10.70 -12.90
N LYS A 181 2.55 12.02 -12.88
CA LYS A 181 2.79 12.80 -11.68
C LYS A 181 1.63 13.78 -11.52
N VAL A 182 1.03 13.80 -10.35
CA VAL A 182 -0.02 14.76 -9.99
C VAL A 182 0.39 15.52 -8.74
N ILE A 183 -0.13 16.73 -8.59
CA ILE A 183 -0.07 17.44 -7.32
C ILE A 183 -1.42 17.21 -6.64
N LEU A 184 -1.40 16.64 -5.45
CA LEU A 184 -2.61 16.44 -4.67
C LEU A 184 -3.24 17.81 -4.34
N PRO A 185 -4.57 17.93 -4.41
CA PRO A 185 -5.25 19.18 -4.10
C PRO A 185 -5.01 19.66 -2.66
N GLU A 186 -5.22 20.95 -2.42
CA GLU A 186 -5.26 21.50 -1.08
C GLU A 186 -6.20 20.70 -0.14
N PRO A 187 -5.86 20.54 1.14
CA PRO A 187 -4.73 21.16 1.85
C PRO A 187 -3.40 20.41 1.72
N LEU A 188 -3.34 19.26 1.02
CA LEU A 188 -2.14 18.42 0.96
C LEU A 188 -1.02 19.04 0.14
N ASN A 189 -1.34 19.54 -1.06
CA ASN A 189 -0.39 20.15 -2.00
C ASN A 189 0.93 19.37 -2.18
N LEU A 190 0.85 18.03 -2.14
CA LEU A 190 2.00 17.12 -2.21
C LEU A 190 2.06 16.45 -3.58
N PRO A 191 3.27 16.20 -4.12
CA PRO A 191 3.42 15.41 -5.33
C PRO A 191 3.08 13.95 -5.07
N MET A 192 2.42 13.33 -6.05
CA MET A 192 2.19 11.89 -6.08
C MET A 192 2.55 11.34 -7.46
N TRP A 193 3.35 10.30 -7.45
CA TRP A 193 3.75 9.56 -8.66
C TRP A 193 2.95 8.27 -8.76
N LEU A 194 2.27 8.08 -9.89
CA LEU A 194 1.62 6.84 -10.26
C LEU A 194 2.61 6.05 -11.12
N MET A 195 3.01 4.90 -10.64
CA MET A 195 4.03 4.09 -11.29
C MET A 195 3.47 2.73 -11.71
N VAL A 196 3.94 2.25 -12.84
CA VAL A 196 3.55 0.95 -13.39
C VAL A 196 4.78 0.17 -13.81
N ARG A 197 4.80 -1.12 -13.52
CA ARG A 197 5.70 -2.10 -14.11
C ARG A 197 4.87 -3.06 -14.94
N ASN A 198 5.13 -3.14 -16.24
CA ASN A 198 4.50 -4.15 -17.08
C ASN A 198 5.12 -5.53 -16.80
N SER A 199 4.33 -6.59 -16.96
CA SER A 199 4.85 -7.94 -17.10
C SER A 199 5.55 -8.10 -18.46
N ASN A 200 6.57 -8.90 -18.51
CA ASN A 200 7.28 -9.26 -19.75
C ASN A 200 6.44 -10.25 -20.57
#